data_3097f78caa3994a1fe37bb64a1e0a10b
#
_entry.id   3097f78caa3994a1fe37bb64a1e0a10b
#
_cell.length_a   1.000
_cell.length_b   1.000
_cell.length_c   1.000
_cell.angle_alpha   90.00
_cell.angle_beta   90.00
_cell.angle_gamma   90.00
#
_symmetry.space_group_name_H-M   'P 1'
#
loop_
_entity.id
_entity.type
_entity.pdbx_description
1 polymer ?
#
loop_
_entity_poly.entity_id
_entity_poly.type
_entity_poly.pdbx_seq_one_letter_code
_entity_poly.pdbx_strand_id
1 'polypeptide(L)'
;MNAVKLPANPLRLRLLAVASFAVVCSTSAMAQEAPGFYVGGSLGATRAHFNNDAYNNLARNNGFAINSSSVDNSSTGGKLFGGYQLNPNFAVEGGYFDLGRFNYSGVTSGGTYNGNTRSHGLNLDLVGTLPLSDRFSVLGRVGAAYARTRDSSSSTGFAPPVTANMSRNDTHVKYGVGLQYAITDALSLRGELERYHRINDPIRRSNVDMASIGLVYRFGAKAQTPVAQTYVAPAPVYVAPPPPPPVAMAPAPVYVAPPPPPYVAPARPAKEGRN
;
A
#
# COMPACT_ATOMS: atom_id res chain seq x y z
N MET A 1 -13.21 0.87 52.01
CA MET A 1 -13.78 0.86 50.67
C MET A 1 -12.63 0.64 49.67
N ASN A 2 -12.42 -0.62 49.27
CA ASN A 2 -11.32 -1.01 48.38
C ASN A 2 -11.87 -1.07 46.95
N ALA A 3 -11.38 -0.14 46.10
CA ALA A 3 -11.71 -0.13 44.68
C ALA A 3 -10.96 -1.27 43.98
N VAL A 4 -11.71 -2.23 43.44
CA VAL A 4 -11.20 -3.34 42.62
C VAL A 4 -10.83 -2.74 41.24
N LYS A 5 -9.52 -2.66 40.94
CA LYS A 5 -9.00 -2.37 39.60
C LYS A 5 -9.22 -3.59 38.70
N LEU A 6 -10.14 -3.51 37.75
CA LEU A 6 -10.30 -4.48 36.69
C LEU A 6 -9.09 -4.41 35.73
N PRO A 7 -8.48 -5.54 35.37
CA PRO A 7 -7.38 -5.56 34.42
C PRO A 7 -7.89 -5.18 33.01
N ALA A 8 -7.27 -4.21 32.38
CA ALA A 8 -7.53 -3.85 31.01
C ALA A 8 -7.20 -5.03 30.08
N ASN A 9 -8.21 -5.56 29.40
CA ASN A 9 -8.10 -6.73 28.56
C ASN A 9 -7.35 -6.35 27.24
N PRO A 10 -6.13 -6.86 27.00
CA PRO A 10 -5.31 -6.48 25.85
C PRO A 10 -5.91 -6.90 24.50
N LEU A 11 -6.94 -7.76 24.54
CA LEU A 11 -7.62 -8.25 23.33
C LEU A 11 -8.44 -7.15 22.64
N ARG A 12 -8.99 -6.19 23.41
CA ARG A 12 -9.81 -5.10 22.85
C ARG A 12 -8.97 -4.04 22.14
N LEU A 13 -7.73 -3.83 22.54
CA LEU A 13 -6.84 -2.86 21.90
C LEU A 13 -6.31 -3.36 20.54
N ARG A 14 -6.22 -4.70 20.38
CA ARG A 14 -5.76 -5.33 19.13
C ARG A 14 -6.82 -5.35 18.03
N LEU A 15 -8.10 -5.36 18.39
CA LEU A 15 -9.23 -5.30 17.44
C LEU A 15 -9.45 -3.87 16.89
N LEU A 16 -9.15 -2.85 17.68
CA LEU A 16 -9.26 -1.45 17.22
C LEU A 16 -8.21 -1.05 16.18
N ALA A 17 -7.01 -1.65 16.22
CA ALA A 17 -5.97 -1.39 15.24
C ALA A 17 -6.29 -1.97 13.84
N VAL A 18 -7.08 -3.04 13.76
CA VAL A 18 -7.51 -3.65 12.49
C VAL A 18 -8.67 -2.87 11.86
N ALA A 19 -9.55 -2.29 12.67
CA ALA A 19 -10.70 -1.52 12.20
C ALA A 19 -10.33 -0.14 11.64
N SER A 20 -9.21 0.44 12.08
CA SER A 20 -8.76 1.77 11.63
C SER A 20 -8.16 1.77 10.22
N PHE A 21 -7.78 0.62 9.67
CA PHE A 21 -7.21 0.51 8.33
C PHE A 21 -8.28 0.56 7.21
N ALA A 22 -9.55 0.35 7.54
CA ALA A 22 -10.64 0.28 6.57
C ALA A 22 -11.21 1.65 6.15
N VAL A 23 -10.87 2.74 6.84
CA VAL A 23 -11.55 4.05 6.67
C VAL A 23 -10.78 5.04 5.77
N VAL A 24 -9.52 4.79 5.41
CA VAL A 24 -8.70 5.74 4.63
C VAL A 24 -8.78 5.51 3.11
N CYS A 25 -9.58 4.56 2.63
CA CYS A 25 -9.64 4.22 1.20
C CYS A 25 -10.55 5.12 0.33
N SER A 26 -10.97 6.26 0.79
CA SER A 26 -11.80 7.16 -0.01
C SER A 26 -11.11 8.50 -0.23
N THR A 27 -10.37 8.66 -1.29
CA THR A 27 -10.09 9.83 -2.13
C THR A 27 -8.65 9.85 -2.61
N SER A 28 -8.34 9.08 -3.63
CA SER A 28 -7.22 9.41 -4.51
C SER A 28 -7.56 8.90 -5.90
N ALA A 29 -7.95 9.81 -6.79
CA ALA A 29 -7.92 9.57 -8.22
C ALA A 29 -6.45 9.53 -8.65
N MET A 30 -5.76 8.45 -8.26
CA MET A 30 -4.41 8.11 -8.71
C MET A 30 -4.52 6.95 -9.68
N ALA A 31 -3.57 6.83 -10.59
CA ALA A 31 -3.52 5.88 -11.70
C ALA A 31 -4.24 4.56 -11.36
N GLN A 32 -5.43 4.40 -11.93
CA GLN A 32 -6.35 3.32 -11.60
C GLN A 32 -5.77 2.02 -12.16
N GLU A 33 -5.19 1.19 -11.30
CA GLU A 33 -4.73 -0.15 -11.69
C GLU A 33 -5.94 -0.94 -12.22
N ALA A 34 -5.92 -1.25 -13.52
CA ALA A 34 -6.98 -2.02 -14.15
C ALA A 34 -7.02 -3.44 -13.55
N PRO A 35 -8.21 -4.05 -13.42
CA PRO A 35 -8.32 -5.46 -13.07
C PRO A 35 -7.48 -6.33 -14.00
N GLY A 36 -6.78 -7.31 -13.46
CA GLY A 36 -5.91 -8.15 -14.27
C GLY A 36 -5.11 -9.18 -13.47
N PHE A 37 -4.57 -10.15 -14.18
CA PHE A 37 -3.71 -11.17 -13.61
C PHE A 37 -2.28 -10.66 -13.46
N TYR A 38 -1.62 -11.16 -12.44
CA TYR A 38 -0.19 -10.96 -12.24
C TYR A 38 0.45 -12.21 -11.63
N VAL A 39 1.74 -12.32 -11.80
CA VAL A 39 2.57 -13.36 -11.18
C VAL A 39 3.77 -12.71 -10.51
N GLY A 40 4.29 -13.36 -9.51
CA GLY A 40 5.48 -12.86 -8.82
C GLY A 40 6.25 -13.94 -8.13
N GLY A 41 7.50 -13.59 -7.81
CA GLY A 41 8.38 -14.44 -7.03
C GLY A 41 9.22 -13.58 -6.10
N SER A 42 9.49 -14.09 -4.91
CA SER A 42 10.32 -13.42 -3.90
C SER A 42 11.24 -14.40 -3.19
N LEU A 43 12.39 -13.87 -2.75
CA LEU A 43 13.36 -14.55 -1.90
C LEU A 43 13.61 -13.69 -0.68
N GLY A 44 13.93 -14.32 0.44
CA GLY A 44 14.14 -13.57 1.68
C GLY A 44 14.70 -14.38 2.83
N ALA A 45 14.95 -13.69 3.91
CA ALA A 45 15.34 -14.28 5.17
C ALA A 45 14.12 -14.67 5.98
N THR A 46 14.15 -15.86 6.57
CA THR A 46 13.13 -16.36 7.48
C THR A 46 13.72 -16.50 8.87
N ARG A 47 12.91 -16.23 9.88
CA ARG A 47 13.27 -16.41 11.30
C ARG A 47 12.15 -17.11 12.04
N ALA A 48 12.47 -18.28 12.56
CA ALA A 48 11.55 -19.06 13.39
C ALA A 48 11.71 -18.70 14.86
N HIS A 49 10.60 -18.58 15.57
CA HIS A 49 10.59 -18.35 17.01
C HIS A 49 10.27 -19.68 17.71
N PHE A 50 11.29 -20.48 17.94
CA PHE A 50 11.14 -21.74 18.69
C PHE A 50 11.22 -21.50 20.19
N ASN A 51 10.39 -22.21 20.94
CA ASN A 51 10.55 -22.30 22.37
C ASN A 51 11.47 -23.49 22.70
N ASN A 52 12.74 -23.21 22.96
CA ASN A 52 13.75 -24.22 23.31
C ASN A 52 13.45 -24.93 24.65
N ASP A 53 12.61 -24.31 25.49
CA ASP A 53 12.28 -24.87 26.80
C ASP A 53 11.58 -26.21 26.69
N ALA A 54 10.84 -26.47 25.62
CA ALA A 54 10.16 -27.75 25.43
C ALA A 54 11.14 -28.92 25.29
N TYR A 55 12.23 -28.75 24.53
CA TYR A 55 13.28 -29.77 24.36
C TYR A 55 14.13 -29.90 25.63
N ASN A 56 14.49 -28.77 26.21
CA ASN A 56 15.24 -28.74 27.46
C ASN A 56 14.45 -29.44 28.62
N ASN A 57 13.15 -29.18 28.68
CA ASN A 57 12.28 -29.84 29.68
C ASN A 57 12.13 -31.34 29.41
N LEU A 58 12.03 -31.74 28.14
CA LEU A 58 11.98 -33.15 27.77
C LEU A 58 13.25 -33.88 28.21
N ALA A 59 14.44 -33.32 28.00
CA ALA A 59 15.70 -33.90 28.43
C ALA A 59 15.77 -33.97 29.94
N ARG A 60 15.43 -32.90 30.64
CA ARG A 60 15.40 -32.88 32.14
C ARG A 60 14.43 -33.88 32.74
N ASN A 61 13.24 -34.01 32.17
CA ASN A 61 12.21 -34.96 32.62
C ASN A 61 12.66 -36.41 32.42
N ASN A 62 13.58 -36.68 31.50
CA ASN A 62 14.20 -37.98 31.30
C ASN A 62 15.52 -38.15 32.11
N GLY A 63 15.83 -37.24 33.04
CA GLY A 63 16.99 -37.35 33.91
C GLY A 63 18.36 -36.92 33.27
N PHE A 64 18.34 -36.29 32.09
CA PHE A 64 19.54 -35.86 31.43
C PHE A 64 19.86 -34.38 31.75
N ALA A 65 21.11 -34.13 32.18
CA ALA A 65 21.61 -32.77 32.28
C ALA A 65 21.94 -32.23 30.88
N ILE A 66 21.58 -30.95 30.61
CA ILE A 66 21.87 -30.27 29.34
C ILE A 66 23.20 -29.56 29.50
N ASN A 67 24.20 -29.96 28.71
CA ASN A 67 25.53 -29.37 28.70
C ASN A 67 25.59 -28.18 27.73
N SER A 68 24.98 -28.33 26.54
CA SER A 68 24.83 -27.22 25.56
C SER A 68 23.65 -27.46 24.65
N SER A 69 23.03 -26.39 24.17
CA SER A 69 22.00 -26.45 23.10
C SER A 69 22.22 -25.27 22.17
N SER A 70 22.13 -25.53 20.87
CA SER A 70 22.20 -24.55 19.81
C SER A 70 21.02 -24.70 18.87
N VAL A 71 20.42 -23.58 18.48
CA VAL A 71 19.34 -23.54 17.53
C VAL A 71 19.63 -22.46 16.49
N ASP A 72 19.67 -22.86 15.25
CA ASP A 72 19.75 -21.94 14.13
C ASP A 72 18.32 -21.58 13.70
N ASN A 73 17.88 -20.43 14.18
CA ASN A 73 16.52 -19.92 13.96
C ASN A 73 16.38 -19.18 12.64
N SER A 74 17.44 -19.03 11.86
CA SER A 74 17.45 -18.26 10.63
C SER A 74 17.63 -19.18 9.42
N SER A 75 16.91 -18.86 8.34
CA SER A 75 17.03 -19.59 7.08
C SER A 75 16.73 -18.67 5.90
N THR A 76 16.92 -19.16 4.69
CA THR A 76 16.47 -18.51 3.46
C THR A 76 15.17 -19.16 3.00
N GLY A 77 14.18 -18.36 2.70
CA GLY A 77 12.90 -18.79 2.17
C GLY A 77 12.58 -18.14 0.83
N GLY A 78 11.55 -18.65 0.15
CA GLY A 78 11.08 -18.09 -1.10
C GLY A 78 9.59 -18.32 -1.32
N LYS A 79 9.02 -17.53 -2.23
CA LYS A 79 7.61 -17.62 -2.64
C LYS A 79 7.50 -17.50 -4.15
N LEU A 80 6.56 -18.26 -4.73
CA LEU A 80 6.03 -18.05 -6.05
C LEU A 80 4.52 -17.89 -5.94
N PHE A 81 3.96 -16.86 -6.54
CA PHE A 81 2.55 -16.56 -6.39
C PHE A 81 1.95 -16.01 -7.69
N GLY A 82 0.66 -16.23 -7.84
CA GLY A 82 -0.17 -15.58 -8.85
C GLY A 82 -1.33 -14.87 -8.17
N GLY A 83 -1.77 -13.76 -8.72
CA GLY A 83 -2.86 -13.00 -8.18
C GLY A 83 -3.77 -12.43 -9.25
N TYR A 84 -4.95 -12.06 -8.82
CA TYR A 84 -5.91 -11.31 -9.63
C TYR A 84 -6.29 -10.02 -8.91
N GLN A 85 -6.01 -8.90 -9.56
CA GLN A 85 -6.42 -7.59 -9.09
C GLN A 85 -7.93 -7.43 -9.32
N LEU A 86 -8.70 -7.33 -8.24
CA LEU A 86 -10.16 -7.17 -8.29
C LEU A 86 -10.53 -5.72 -8.61
N ASN A 87 -9.82 -4.80 -7.99
CA ASN A 87 -9.98 -3.36 -8.12
C ASN A 87 -8.65 -2.67 -7.75
N PRO A 88 -8.51 -1.35 -7.87
CA PRO A 88 -7.24 -0.67 -7.58
C PRO A 88 -6.65 -0.93 -6.19
N ASN A 89 -7.48 -1.29 -5.22
CA ASN A 89 -7.08 -1.42 -3.83
C ASN A 89 -7.02 -2.87 -3.33
N PHE A 90 -7.67 -3.84 -4.01
CA PHE A 90 -7.77 -5.21 -3.53
C PHE A 90 -7.41 -6.23 -4.59
N ALA A 91 -6.66 -7.24 -4.17
CA ALA A 91 -6.31 -8.39 -4.96
C ALA A 91 -6.44 -9.68 -4.15
N VAL A 92 -6.62 -10.81 -4.84
CA VAL A 92 -6.51 -12.14 -4.27
C VAL A 92 -5.25 -12.79 -4.82
N GLU A 93 -4.40 -13.31 -3.94
CA GLU A 93 -3.16 -13.99 -4.28
C GLU A 93 -3.19 -15.44 -3.81
N GLY A 94 -2.78 -16.37 -4.65
CA GLY A 94 -2.52 -17.76 -4.30
C GLY A 94 -1.09 -18.14 -4.67
N GLY A 95 -0.42 -18.95 -3.86
CA GLY A 95 0.97 -19.25 -4.13
C GLY A 95 1.53 -20.43 -3.36
N TYR A 96 2.77 -20.76 -3.70
CA TYR A 96 3.61 -21.72 -3.01
C TYR A 96 4.71 -20.98 -2.25
N PHE A 97 4.98 -21.42 -1.03
CA PHE A 97 6.05 -20.90 -0.20
C PHE A 97 6.93 -22.02 0.36
N ASP A 98 8.20 -21.70 0.58
CA ASP A 98 9.16 -22.51 1.33
C ASP A 98 9.86 -21.59 2.33
N LEU A 99 9.70 -21.89 3.61
CA LEU A 99 10.30 -21.10 4.69
C LEU A 99 11.75 -21.50 5.02
N GLY A 100 12.29 -22.45 4.24
CA GLY A 100 13.64 -22.94 4.41
C GLY A 100 13.76 -24.03 5.48
N ARG A 101 15.01 -24.23 5.95
CA ARG A 101 15.37 -25.29 6.89
C ARG A 101 15.97 -24.67 8.15
N PHE A 102 15.45 -25.06 9.29
CA PHE A 102 15.90 -24.66 10.62
C PHE A 102 16.59 -25.85 11.28
N ASN A 103 17.78 -25.64 11.84
CA ASN A 103 18.56 -26.71 12.47
C ASN A 103 18.59 -26.51 13.99
N TYR A 104 18.62 -27.63 14.70
CA TYR A 104 18.80 -27.63 16.15
C TYR A 104 19.74 -28.76 16.56
N SER A 105 20.54 -28.52 17.57
CA SER A 105 21.47 -29.50 18.13
C SER A 105 21.65 -29.29 19.63
N GLY A 106 22.03 -30.32 20.34
CA GLY A 106 22.36 -30.21 21.74
C GLY A 106 23.21 -31.40 22.25
N VAL A 107 23.89 -31.16 23.34
CA VAL A 107 24.70 -32.12 24.06
C VAL A 107 24.11 -32.28 25.45
N THR A 108 23.85 -33.51 25.84
CA THR A 108 23.36 -33.87 27.16
C THR A 108 24.38 -34.77 27.86
N SER A 109 24.17 -35.05 29.16
CA SER A 109 25.00 -36.04 29.90
C SER A 109 24.87 -37.46 29.35
N GLY A 110 23.85 -37.74 28.57
CA GLY A 110 23.58 -39.08 27.99
C GLY A 110 23.95 -39.21 26.52
N GLY A 111 24.33 -38.13 25.84
CA GLY A 111 24.64 -38.15 24.39
C GLY A 111 24.29 -36.87 23.67
N THR A 112 24.33 -36.91 22.33
CA THR A 112 24.04 -35.77 21.48
C THR A 112 22.73 -35.98 20.71
N TYR A 113 22.03 -34.88 20.42
CA TYR A 113 20.89 -34.87 19.54
C TYR A 113 21.04 -33.75 18.51
N ASN A 114 20.58 -34.01 17.32
CA ASN A 114 20.51 -33.03 16.26
C ASN A 114 19.24 -33.26 15.40
N GLY A 115 18.80 -32.22 14.75
CA GLY A 115 17.67 -32.32 13.85
C GLY A 115 17.46 -31.07 13.02
N ASN A 116 16.58 -31.19 12.07
CA ASN A 116 16.18 -30.09 11.21
C ASN A 116 14.66 -30.12 10.95
N THR A 117 14.12 -28.93 10.80
CA THR A 117 12.71 -28.70 10.45
C THR A 117 12.63 -27.91 9.16
N ARG A 118 11.86 -28.38 8.19
CA ARG A 118 11.55 -27.68 6.95
C ARG A 118 10.06 -27.50 6.81
N SER A 119 9.63 -26.29 6.44
CA SER A 119 8.21 -25.97 6.25
C SER A 119 7.98 -25.34 4.90
N HIS A 120 7.07 -25.93 4.11
CA HIS A 120 6.65 -25.46 2.80
C HIS A 120 5.17 -25.73 2.59
N GLY A 121 4.53 -25.00 1.66
CA GLY A 121 3.10 -25.18 1.45
C GLY A 121 2.47 -24.24 0.45
N LEU A 122 1.15 -24.16 0.53
CA LEU A 122 0.32 -23.27 -0.29
C LEU A 122 -0.30 -22.18 0.58
N ASN A 123 -0.52 -21.03 -0.01
CA ASN A 123 -1.23 -19.93 0.67
C ASN A 123 -2.32 -19.33 -0.22
N LEU A 124 -3.31 -18.74 0.42
CA LEU A 124 -4.33 -17.90 -0.19
C LEU A 124 -4.47 -16.64 0.65
N ASP A 125 -4.25 -15.49 0.02
CA ASP A 125 -4.18 -14.19 0.68
C ASP A 125 -5.14 -13.19 0.03
N LEU A 126 -5.73 -12.34 0.84
CA LEU A 126 -6.31 -11.06 0.41
C LEU A 126 -5.23 -9.99 0.59
N VAL A 127 -4.99 -9.23 -0.47
CA VAL A 127 -4.00 -8.15 -0.47
C VAL A 127 -4.72 -6.83 -0.67
N GLY A 128 -4.50 -5.91 0.26
CA GLY A 128 -4.93 -4.52 0.16
C GLY A 128 -3.76 -3.65 -0.26
N THR A 129 -3.94 -2.80 -1.25
CA THR A 129 -2.92 -1.87 -1.77
C THR A 129 -3.38 -0.44 -1.61
N LEU A 130 -2.53 0.39 -1.05
CA LEU A 130 -2.73 1.83 -0.92
C LEU A 130 -1.64 2.55 -1.73
N PRO A 131 -1.96 3.14 -2.89
CA PRO A 131 -1.02 3.92 -3.65
C PRO A 131 -0.68 5.22 -2.89
N LEU A 132 0.61 5.50 -2.72
CA LEU A 132 1.10 6.74 -2.12
C LEU A 132 1.55 7.75 -3.19
N SER A 133 1.95 7.25 -4.35
CA SER A 133 2.32 8.03 -5.54
C SER A 133 2.14 7.16 -6.79
N ASP A 134 2.41 7.72 -7.96
CA ASP A 134 2.31 7.01 -9.25
C ASP A 134 3.14 5.73 -9.32
N ARG A 135 4.20 5.64 -8.54
CA ARG A 135 5.12 4.49 -8.56
C ARG A 135 5.24 3.77 -7.22
N PHE A 136 4.77 4.37 -6.14
CA PHE A 136 4.96 3.85 -4.79
C PHE A 136 3.65 3.47 -4.16
N SER A 137 3.56 2.24 -3.65
CA SER A 137 2.38 1.74 -2.94
C SER A 137 2.78 1.02 -1.66
N VAL A 138 1.95 1.15 -0.63
CA VAL A 138 1.98 0.31 0.56
C VAL A 138 0.98 -0.82 0.37
N LEU A 139 1.34 -2.01 0.80
CA LEU A 139 0.44 -3.14 0.76
C LEU A 139 0.32 -3.80 2.14
N GLY A 140 -0.87 -4.31 2.41
CA GLY A 140 -1.17 -5.15 3.56
C GLY A 140 -1.76 -6.46 3.07
N ARG A 141 -1.47 -7.56 3.74
CA ARG A 141 -2.05 -8.86 3.41
C ARG A 141 -2.52 -9.61 4.63
N VAL A 142 -3.54 -10.40 4.43
CA VAL A 142 -4.05 -11.38 5.40
C VAL A 142 -4.53 -12.61 4.66
N GLY A 143 -4.23 -13.78 5.18
CA GLY A 143 -4.63 -15.01 4.51
C GLY A 143 -4.39 -16.26 5.37
N ALA A 144 -4.57 -17.39 4.72
CA ALA A 144 -4.32 -18.71 5.28
C ALA A 144 -3.20 -19.42 4.50
N ALA A 145 -2.35 -20.12 5.22
CA ALA A 145 -1.28 -20.94 4.67
C ALA A 145 -1.45 -22.38 5.16
N TYR A 146 -1.53 -23.31 4.22
CA TYR A 146 -1.51 -24.75 4.50
C TYR A 146 -0.09 -25.26 4.31
N ALA A 147 0.58 -25.53 5.43
CA ALA A 147 1.98 -25.88 5.48
C ALA A 147 2.18 -27.37 5.78
N ARG A 148 3.11 -27.98 5.07
CA ARG A 148 3.66 -29.29 5.40
C ARG A 148 5.02 -29.09 6.07
N THR A 149 5.11 -29.49 7.33
CA THR A 149 6.34 -29.43 8.10
C THR A 149 6.92 -30.82 8.22
N ARG A 150 8.19 -30.96 7.86
CA ARG A 150 8.98 -32.19 8.03
C ARG A 150 10.05 -31.96 9.06
N ASP A 151 10.04 -32.81 10.08
CA ASP A 151 11.05 -32.86 11.14
C ASP A 151 11.88 -34.13 10.94
N SER A 152 13.19 -33.97 10.83
CA SER A 152 14.15 -35.08 10.85
C SER A 152 15.06 -34.90 12.04
N SER A 153 15.20 -35.92 12.84
CA SER A 153 16.02 -35.86 14.05
C SER A 153 16.81 -37.15 14.24
N SER A 154 17.98 -37.02 14.84
CA SER A 154 18.83 -38.16 15.21
C SER A 154 19.43 -37.89 16.57
N SER A 155 19.66 -38.97 17.31
CA SER A 155 20.36 -38.94 18.61
C SER A 155 21.43 -40.03 18.67
N THR A 156 22.47 -39.79 19.45
CA THR A 156 23.53 -40.74 19.75
C THR A 156 23.68 -40.90 21.25
N GLY A 157 24.13 -42.08 21.73
CA GLY A 157 24.21 -42.36 23.16
C GLY A 157 22.82 -42.58 23.78
N PHE A 158 22.71 -42.25 25.06
CA PHE A 158 21.45 -42.33 25.84
C PHE A 158 20.68 -40.98 25.83
N ALA A 159 20.90 -40.09 24.85
CA ALA A 159 20.10 -38.89 24.69
C ALA A 159 18.62 -39.26 24.55
N PRO A 160 17.69 -38.39 24.97
CA PRO A 160 16.27 -38.70 24.84
C PRO A 160 15.94 -39.14 23.42
N PRO A 161 15.15 -40.24 23.23
CA PRO A 161 14.81 -40.69 21.89
C PRO A 161 14.03 -39.60 21.17
N VAL A 162 14.56 -39.13 20.07
CA VAL A 162 13.89 -38.17 19.20
C VAL A 162 13.35 -38.94 18.03
N THR A 163 12.05 -38.76 17.75
CA THR A 163 11.38 -39.48 16.66
C THR A 163 12.02 -39.11 15.34
N ALA A 164 12.65 -40.06 14.70
CA ALA A 164 13.26 -39.91 13.38
C ALA A 164 12.14 -39.77 12.33
N ASN A 165 12.06 -38.67 11.61
CA ASN A 165 11.17 -38.38 10.48
C ASN A 165 9.66 -38.29 10.83
N MET A 166 9.23 -37.15 11.27
CA MET A 166 7.82 -36.78 11.42
C MET A 166 7.40 -35.84 10.31
N SER A 167 6.24 -36.09 9.71
CA SER A 167 5.61 -35.15 8.78
C SER A 167 4.26 -34.73 9.32
N ARG A 168 4.01 -33.43 9.32
CA ARG A 168 2.75 -32.84 9.83
C ARG A 168 2.24 -31.80 8.86
N ASN A 169 0.92 -31.75 8.70
CA ASN A 169 0.25 -30.70 7.95
C ASN A 169 -0.47 -29.79 8.93
N ASP A 170 -0.24 -28.49 8.79
CA ASP A 170 -0.82 -27.50 9.70
C ASP A 170 -1.35 -26.32 8.89
N THR A 171 -2.42 -25.70 9.42
CA THR A 171 -2.95 -24.45 8.88
C THR A 171 -2.45 -23.28 9.73
N HIS A 172 -1.98 -22.25 9.08
CA HIS A 172 -1.48 -21.02 9.69
C HIS A 172 -2.33 -19.84 9.23
N VAL A 173 -2.54 -18.87 10.11
CA VAL A 173 -2.93 -17.53 9.70
C VAL A 173 -1.67 -16.80 9.27
N LYS A 174 -1.74 -16.15 8.13
CA LYS A 174 -0.67 -15.36 7.56
C LYS A 174 -1.11 -13.91 7.49
N TYR A 175 -0.23 -13.00 7.88
CA TYR A 175 -0.44 -11.57 7.70
C TYR A 175 0.89 -10.87 7.49
N GLY A 176 0.84 -9.72 6.84
CA GLY A 176 2.06 -8.99 6.53
C GLY A 176 1.79 -7.59 5.99
N VAL A 177 2.87 -6.86 5.86
CA VAL A 177 2.90 -5.53 5.25
C VAL A 177 4.04 -5.47 4.26
N GLY A 178 3.94 -4.58 3.28
CA GLY A 178 4.98 -4.44 2.29
C GLY A 178 4.94 -3.10 1.57
N LEU A 179 5.96 -2.92 0.75
CA LEU A 179 6.11 -1.79 -0.15
C LEU A 179 6.27 -2.31 -1.57
N GLN A 180 5.66 -1.64 -2.51
CA GLN A 180 5.78 -1.93 -3.93
C GLN A 180 6.21 -0.69 -4.68
N TYR A 181 7.18 -0.86 -5.57
CA TYR A 181 7.68 0.18 -6.46
C TYR A 181 7.51 -0.26 -7.92
N ALA A 182 6.75 0.49 -8.70
CA ALA A 182 6.55 0.24 -10.12
C ALA A 182 7.81 0.68 -10.89
N ILE A 183 8.56 -0.29 -11.41
CA ILE A 183 9.71 -0.05 -12.30
C ILE A 183 9.20 0.35 -13.68
N THR A 184 8.20 -0.40 -14.18
CA THR A 184 7.44 -0.12 -15.40
C THR A 184 5.96 -0.36 -15.10
N ASP A 185 5.07 -0.10 -16.06
CA ASP A 185 3.64 -0.39 -15.89
C ASP A 185 3.34 -1.89 -15.67
N ALA A 186 4.22 -2.76 -16.19
CA ALA A 186 4.08 -4.21 -16.09
C ALA A 186 4.96 -4.82 -14.98
N LEU A 187 6.06 -4.21 -14.59
CA LEU A 187 7.04 -4.78 -13.68
C LEU A 187 7.17 -3.95 -12.42
N SER A 188 7.03 -4.59 -11.27
CA SER A 188 7.20 -3.95 -9.96
C SER A 188 8.18 -4.72 -9.09
N LEU A 189 8.94 -3.98 -8.28
CA LEU A 189 9.72 -4.49 -7.16
C LEU A 189 8.84 -4.48 -5.92
N ARG A 190 8.84 -5.57 -5.14
CA ARG A 190 8.03 -5.70 -3.93
C ARG A 190 8.88 -6.17 -2.76
N GLY A 191 8.87 -5.42 -1.66
CA GLY A 191 9.46 -5.80 -0.38
C GLY A 191 8.38 -6.11 0.64
N GLU A 192 8.49 -7.21 1.38
CA GLU A 192 7.44 -7.67 2.30
C GLU A 192 8.01 -8.16 3.62
N LEU A 193 7.27 -7.90 4.69
CA LEU A 193 7.44 -8.48 6.02
C LEU A 193 6.18 -9.26 6.36
N GLU A 194 6.31 -10.57 6.54
CA GLU A 194 5.20 -11.48 6.75
C GLU A 194 5.40 -12.31 8.00
N ARG A 195 4.30 -12.62 8.67
CA ARG A 195 4.27 -13.54 9.81
C ARG A 195 3.32 -14.68 9.54
N TYR A 196 3.82 -15.89 9.70
CA TYR A 196 3.07 -17.15 9.68
C TYR A 196 2.80 -17.54 11.12
N HIS A 197 1.54 -17.43 11.52
CA HIS A 197 1.10 -17.71 12.89
C HIS A 197 0.34 -19.03 12.94
N ARG A 198 0.78 -19.97 13.79
CA ARG A 198 0.14 -21.27 13.93
C ARG A 198 -1.14 -21.19 14.76
N ILE A 199 -2.26 -21.74 14.23
CA ILE A 199 -3.57 -21.67 14.89
C ILE A 199 -3.76 -22.80 15.90
N ASN A 200 -3.26 -24.00 15.63
CA ASN A 200 -3.72 -25.24 16.28
C ASN A 200 -2.76 -25.88 17.30
N ASP A 201 -1.73 -25.19 17.76
CA ASP A 201 -0.83 -25.78 18.76
C ASP A 201 -0.62 -24.82 19.95
N PRO A 202 -1.39 -25.01 21.05
CA PRO A 202 -1.24 -24.17 22.24
C PRO A 202 0.09 -24.38 22.98
N ILE A 203 0.76 -25.54 22.75
CA ILE A 203 1.98 -25.92 23.49
C ILE A 203 3.23 -25.47 22.73
N ARG A 204 3.20 -25.50 21.39
CA ARG A 204 4.30 -25.10 20.52
C ARG A 204 3.93 -23.89 19.69
N ARG A 205 3.80 -22.73 20.32
CA ARG A 205 3.61 -21.45 19.62
C ARG A 205 4.87 -21.11 18.84
N SER A 206 4.96 -21.61 17.62
CA SER A 206 6.06 -21.30 16.71
C SER A 206 5.55 -20.35 15.63
N ASN A 207 5.99 -19.11 15.66
CA ASN A 207 5.78 -18.15 14.59
C ASN A 207 7.00 -18.16 13.69
N VAL A 208 6.79 -17.99 12.40
CA VAL A 208 7.88 -17.75 11.45
C VAL A 208 7.67 -16.39 10.83
N ASP A 209 8.68 -15.56 10.94
CA ASP A 209 8.73 -14.26 10.27
C ASP A 209 9.56 -14.41 8.99
N MET A 210 9.12 -13.74 7.91
CA MET A 210 9.82 -13.70 6.63
C MET A 210 9.95 -12.25 6.17
N ALA A 211 11.19 -11.82 5.92
CA ALA A 211 11.49 -10.57 5.24
C ALA A 211 11.95 -10.91 3.83
N SER A 212 11.25 -10.45 2.81
CA SER A 212 11.50 -10.84 1.41
C SER A 212 11.49 -9.66 0.45
N ILE A 213 12.22 -9.83 -0.64
CA ILE A 213 12.21 -8.95 -1.80
C ILE A 213 11.92 -9.78 -3.05
N GLY A 214 11.15 -9.23 -3.97
CA GLY A 214 10.72 -9.96 -5.16
C GLY A 214 10.27 -9.06 -6.28
N LEU A 215 9.96 -9.70 -7.40
CA LEU A 215 9.43 -9.06 -8.60
C LEU A 215 8.00 -9.54 -8.84
N VAL A 216 7.19 -8.61 -9.33
CA VAL A 216 5.79 -8.86 -9.74
C VAL A 216 5.63 -8.41 -11.17
N TYR A 217 5.14 -9.28 -12.02
CA TYR A 217 4.83 -8.98 -13.40
C TYR A 217 3.31 -9.01 -13.62
N ARG A 218 2.77 -7.93 -14.12
CA ARG A 218 1.34 -7.75 -14.42
C ARG A 218 1.08 -7.96 -15.90
N PHE A 219 0.13 -8.84 -16.20
CA PHE A 219 -0.31 -9.10 -17.57
C PHE A 219 -1.29 -8.03 -18.05
N GLY A 220 -1.22 -7.66 -19.33
CA GLY A 220 -2.16 -6.72 -19.93
C GLY A 220 -2.02 -5.26 -19.43
N ALA A 221 -0.96 -4.93 -18.71
CA ALA A 221 -0.63 -3.56 -18.44
C ALA A 221 -0.39 -2.85 -19.79
N LYS A 222 -1.35 -2.04 -20.21
CA LYS A 222 -1.15 -1.17 -21.37
C LYS A 222 -0.15 -0.11 -20.92
N ALA A 223 0.97 0.02 -21.66
CA ALA A 223 1.79 1.21 -21.52
C ALA A 223 0.85 2.42 -21.58
N GLN A 224 0.82 3.20 -20.53
CA GLN A 224 0.12 4.48 -20.61
C GLN A 224 0.80 5.23 -21.75
N THR A 225 0.12 5.27 -22.89
CA THR A 225 0.50 6.23 -23.92
C THR A 225 0.53 7.57 -23.19
N PRO A 226 1.66 8.28 -23.16
CA PRO A 226 1.67 9.61 -22.58
C PRO A 226 0.47 10.31 -23.18
N VAL A 227 -0.49 10.71 -22.37
CA VAL A 227 -1.59 11.55 -22.84
C VAL A 227 -0.85 12.75 -23.37
N ALA A 228 -0.71 12.84 -24.70
CA ALA A 228 -0.14 14.00 -25.34
C ALA A 228 -0.95 15.14 -24.71
N GLN A 229 -0.29 15.95 -23.89
CA GLN A 229 -0.93 17.12 -23.32
C GLN A 229 -1.47 17.84 -24.55
N THR A 230 -2.79 17.76 -24.73
CA THR A 230 -3.44 18.51 -25.80
C THR A 230 -3.02 19.94 -25.51
N TYR A 231 -2.09 20.43 -26.31
CA TYR A 231 -1.69 21.82 -26.25
C TYR A 231 -2.98 22.59 -26.52
N VAL A 232 -3.64 22.99 -25.49
CA VAL A 232 -4.72 23.96 -25.56
C VAL A 232 -3.99 25.25 -25.91
N ALA A 233 -4.01 25.59 -27.22
CA ALA A 233 -3.52 26.86 -27.64
C ALA A 233 -4.17 27.92 -26.74
N PRO A 234 -3.40 28.83 -26.15
CA PRO A 234 -3.98 29.92 -25.37
C PRO A 234 -5.07 30.58 -26.22
N ALA A 235 -6.24 30.77 -25.61
CA ALA A 235 -7.34 31.42 -26.29
C ALA A 235 -6.79 32.68 -26.97
N PRO A 236 -7.16 32.95 -28.22
CA PRO A 236 -6.68 34.14 -28.95
C PRO A 236 -6.95 35.35 -28.04
N VAL A 237 -5.90 36.06 -27.71
CA VAL A 237 -6.05 37.32 -26.96
C VAL A 237 -6.91 38.23 -27.83
N TYR A 238 -8.12 38.51 -27.35
CA TYR A 238 -8.99 39.49 -28.02
C TYR A 238 -8.29 40.84 -27.97
N VAL A 239 -7.65 41.22 -29.09
CA VAL A 239 -7.15 42.56 -29.28
C VAL A 239 -8.37 43.40 -29.68
N ALA A 240 -8.84 44.22 -28.76
CA ALA A 240 -9.93 45.15 -29.08
C ALA A 240 -9.53 45.96 -30.34
N PRO A 241 -10.45 46.11 -31.32
CA PRO A 241 -10.17 46.94 -32.48
C PRO A 241 -9.77 48.34 -32.01
N PRO A 242 -8.85 49.01 -32.70
CA PRO A 242 -8.45 50.38 -32.34
C PRO A 242 -9.70 51.25 -32.28
N PRO A 243 -9.79 52.17 -31.31
CA PRO A 243 -10.91 53.09 -31.25
C PRO A 243 -11.10 53.79 -32.58
N PRO A 244 -12.36 53.98 -33.03
CA PRO A 244 -12.59 54.72 -34.27
C PRO A 244 -11.90 56.07 -34.22
N PRO A 245 -11.35 56.60 -35.35
CA PRO A 245 -10.75 57.90 -35.35
C PRO A 245 -11.76 58.95 -34.84
N PRO A 246 -11.31 59.97 -34.14
CA PRO A 246 -12.20 61.01 -33.63
C PRO A 246 -13.00 61.59 -34.81
N VAL A 247 -14.32 61.52 -34.72
CA VAL A 247 -15.18 62.15 -35.70
C VAL A 247 -14.87 63.63 -35.64
N ALA A 248 -14.35 64.17 -36.76
CA ALA A 248 -14.17 65.61 -36.89
C ALA A 248 -15.51 66.29 -36.61
N MET A 249 -15.63 66.98 -35.50
CA MET A 249 -16.82 67.79 -35.22
C MET A 249 -16.96 68.77 -36.36
N ALA A 250 -18.11 68.72 -37.01
CA ALA A 250 -18.47 69.73 -37.99
C ALA A 250 -18.31 71.12 -37.34
N PRO A 251 -17.73 72.08 -37.99
CA PRO A 251 -17.57 73.44 -37.45
C PRO A 251 -18.97 73.91 -37.02
N ALA A 252 -19.03 74.52 -35.82
CA ALA A 252 -20.30 75.04 -35.29
C ALA A 252 -20.89 76.02 -36.31
N PRO A 253 -22.23 75.96 -36.50
CA PRO A 253 -22.87 76.88 -37.42
C PRO A 253 -22.51 78.33 -37.06
N VAL A 254 -22.02 79.08 -38.02
CA VAL A 254 -21.72 80.48 -37.81
C VAL A 254 -23.07 81.18 -37.61
N TYR A 255 -23.26 81.74 -36.43
CA TYR A 255 -24.46 82.57 -36.21
C TYR A 255 -24.38 83.83 -37.03
N VAL A 256 -25.18 83.94 -38.11
CA VAL A 256 -25.40 85.14 -38.86
C VAL A 256 -26.53 85.92 -38.20
N ALA A 257 -26.17 87.04 -37.60
CA ALA A 257 -27.17 87.91 -36.99
C ALA A 257 -28.19 88.40 -38.03
N PRO A 258 -29.49 88.39 -37.71
CA PRO A 258 -30.48 88.87 -38.65
C PRO A 258 -30.25 90.34 -38.95
N PRO A 259 -30.51 90.77 -40.20
CA PRO A 259 -30.33 92.16 -40.59
C PRO A 259 -31.18 93.09 -39.69
N PRO A 260 -30.68 94.27 -39.38
CA PRO A 260 -31.43 95.25 -38.56
C PRO A 260 -32.76 95.58 -39.19
N PRO A 261 -33.83 95.81 -38.46
CA PRO A 261 -35.11 96.18 -39.03
C PRO A 261 -34.98 97.52 -39.84
N PRO A 262 -35.75 97.63 -40.92
CA PRO A 262 -35.71 98.86 -41.76
C PRO A 262 -36.07 100.09 -40.88
N TYR A 263 -35.27 101.16 -41.08
CA TYR A 263 -35.45 102.41 -40.42
C TYR A 263 -36.82 103.03 -40.82
N VAL A 264 -37.78 103.17 -39.95
CA VAL A 264 -39.05 103.87 -40.14
C VAL A 264 -38.86 105.31 -39.70
N ALA A 265 -38.84 106.23 -40.65
CA ALA A 265 -38.74 107.65 -40.34
C ALA A 265 -39.96 108.14 -39.56
N PRO A 266 -39.81 108.95 -38.52
CA PRO A 266 -40.94 109.46 -37.75
C PRO A 266 -41.85 110.33 -38.60
N ALA A 267 -43.14 110.07 -38.48
CA ALA A 267 -44.18 110.88 -39.18
C ALA A 267 -44.14 112.38 -38.83
N ARG A 268 -44.12 113.25 -39.83
CA ARG A 268 -44.19 114.67 -39.61
C ARG A 268 -45.47 115.03 -38.87
N PRO A 269 -45.42 115.95 -37.88
CA PRO A 269 -46.58 116.47 -37.21
C PRO A 269 -47.48 117.19 -38.18
N ALA A 270 -48.75 117.01 -38.06
CA ALA A 270 -49.76 117.68 -38.88
C ALA A 270 -49.79 119.18 -38.55
N LYS A 271 -49.82 120.02 -39.61
CA LYS A 271 -50.00 121.46 -39.43
C LYS A 271 -51.37 121.73 -38.89
N GLU A 272 -51.47 122.42 -37.75
CA GLU A 272 -52.69 123.06 -37.25
C GLU A 272 -53.04 124.18 -38.22
N GLY A 273 -54.19 124.03 -38.83
CA GLY A 273 -54.81 125.07 -39.64
C GLY A 273 -55.67 125.95 -38.77
N ARG A 274 -55.41 127.24 -38.94
CA ARG A 274 -56.07 128.35 -38.31
C ARG A 274 -57.39 128.57 -39.03
N ASN A 275 -58.45 128.58 -38.30
CA ASN A 275 -59.56 129.55 -38.19
C ASN A 275 -60.58 128.98 -37.25
#